data_8fe7a8f9daac632708b1982514e79ca5
#
_entry.id   8fe7a8f9daac632708b1982514e79ca5
#
_cell.length_a   1.000
_cell.length_b   1.000
_cell.length_c   1.000
_cell.angle_alpha   90.00
_cell.angle_beta   90.00
_cell.angle_gamma   90.00
#
_symmetry.space_group_name_H-M   'P 1'
#
loop_
_entity.id
_entity.type
_entity.pdbx_description
1 polymer ?
#
loop_
_entity_poly.entity_id
_entity_poly.type
_entity_poly.pdbx_seq_one_letter_code
_entity_poly.pdbx_strand_id
1 'polypeptide(L)'
;LYGRCFCKEFSRQQEKYMLEDGKDKHRNKPNRINNAEIIVILLLFHSGGFRCFKHYYKEYVCKHLNHLFPKLVSYNRFVELEKEVLLPLALFIKKVLLGTCTGISFIDSTALRVCKNQRIHIHKTFKGLAERGKCSMGWFYGFKLHLVINDKGEILNFMFTPGNVDDREPLKGEQFLKNIKGKLCADKGYIGQCLFESLFTNGIQLVTKARNNMKNSLMSVADRILLRKRALIEPVNVELKNIAQIEHSRH
;
A
#
# COMPACT_ATOMS: atom_id res chain seq x y z
N LEU A 1 12.75 -13.69 11.19
CA LEU A 1 14.12 -13.84 10.67
C LEU A 1 14.38 -12.89 9.49
N TYR A 2 13.59 -12.94 8.42
CA TYR A 2 13.77 -12.12 7.20
C TYR A 2 13.79 -10.61 7.47
N GLY A 3 12.86 -10.08 8.26
CA GLY A 3 12.80 -8.66 8.59
C GLY A 3 14.03 -8.15 9.34
N ARG A 4 14.59 -8.94 10.25
CA ARG A 4 15.79 -8.58 11.01
C ARG A 4 17.04 -8.56 10.12
N CYS A 5 17.19 -9.51 9.20
CA CYS A 5 18.27 -9.52 8.21
C CYS A 5 18.18 -8.33 7.27
N PHE A 6 16.98 -8.03 6.75
CA PHE A 6 16.74 -6.88 5.87
C PHE A 6 17.08 -5.55 6.54
N CYS A 7 16.61 -5.32 7.79
CA CYS A 7 16.92 -4.09 8.51
C CYS A 7 18.41 -3.90 8.77
N LYS A 8 19.15 -4.98 9.06
CA LYS A 8 20.62 -4.92 9.23
C LYS A 8 21.32 -4.51 7.91
N GLU A 9 20.95 -5.16 6.81
CA GLU A 9 21.53 -4.86 5.51
C GLU A 9 21.17 -3.46 5.05
N PHE A 10 19.92 -3.01 5.26
CA PHE A 10 19.49 -1.64 4.97
C PHE A 10 20.30 -0.62 5.76
N SER A 11 20.47 -0.81 7.08
CA SER A 11 21.28 0.09 7.92
C SER A 11 22.74 0.17 7.44
N ARG A 12 23.32 -0.97 7.08
CA ARG A 12 24.68 -1.03 6.56
C ARG A 12 24.84 -0.27 5.23
N GLN A 13 23.89 -0.41 4.32
CA GLN A 13 23.88 0.33 3.05
C GLN A 13 23.67 1.83 3.30
N GLN A 14 22.76 2.20 4.18
CA GLN A 14 22.50 3.60 4.53
C GLN A 14 23.75 4.26 5.14
N GLU A 15 24.45 3.60 6.04
CA GLU A 15 25.72 4.09 6.61
C GLU A 15 26.77 4.30 5.51
N LYS A 16 26.88 3.39 4.56
CA LYS A 16 27.80 3.51 3.43
C LYS A 16 27.51 4.74 2.58
N TYR A 17 26.25 4.98 2.20
CA TYR A 17 25.86 6.16 1.43
C TYR A 17 26.03 7.47 2.22
N MET A 18 25.78 7.49 3.52
CA MET A 18 26.01 8.68 4.35
C MET A 18 27.49 9.03 4.49
N LEU A 19 28.39 8.04 4.44
CA LEU A 19 29.85 8.28 4.46
C LEU A 19 30.36 8.85 3.13
N GLU A 20 29.71 8.52 2.01
CA GLU A 20 30.06 9.03 0.68
C GLU A 20 29.61 10.48 0.47
N ASP A 21 28.53 10.93 1.12
CA ASP A 21 27.97 12.29 0.94
C ASP A 21 28.71 13.41 1.72
N GLY A 22 29.72 13.10 2.51
CA GLY A 22 30.59 14.08 3.20
C GLY A 22 29.88 15.07 4.12
N LYS A 23 28.60 14.88 4.41
CA LYS A 23 27.81 15.75 5.28
C LYS A 23 27.99 15.37 6.74
N ASP A 24 28.17 16.38 7.54
CA ASP A 24 28.47 16.39 8.96
C ASP A 24 28.11 15.13 9.76
N LYS A 25 29.11 14.63 10.49
CA LYS A 25 28.93 13.56 11.50
C LYS A 25 27.91 14.00 12.55
N HIS A 26 26.64 13.76 12.29
CA HIS A 26 25.66 13.82 13.35
C HIS A 26 26.05 12.81 14.42
N ARG A 27 26.23 13.30 15.63
CA ARG A 27 26.57 12.50 16.81
C ARG A 27 25.36 11.65 17.22
N ASN A 28 25.00 10.67 16.37
CA ASN A 28 23.86 9.81 16.59
C ASN A 28 24.25 8.68 17.55
N LYS A 29 23.95 8.93 18.83
CA LYS A 29 23.90 7.82 19.78
C LYS A 29 22.87 6.82 19.24
N PRO A 30 23.25 5.54 19.03
CA PRO A 30 22.32 4.55 18.46
C PRO A 30 21.05 4.49 19.32
N ASN A 31 19.91 4.36 18.65
CA ASN A 31 18.63 4.24 19.32
C ASN A 31 18.63 3.03 20.24
N ARG A 32 18.00 3.18 21.40
CA ARG A 32 17.90 2.11 22.40
C ARG A 32 17.13 0.91 21.87
N ILE A 33 16.07 1.16 21.08
CA ILE A 33 15.26 0.14 20.38
C ILE A 33 15.70 0.04 18.92
N ASN A 34 15.71 -1.16 18.35
CA ASN A 34 16.12 -1.41 16.98
C ASN A 34 14.94 -1.19 16.00
N ASN A 35 15.22 -0.76 14.77
CA ASN A 35 14.22 -0.59 13.71
C ASN A 35 13.40 -1.86 13.44
N ALA A 36 14.03 -3.04 13.49
CA ALA A 36 13.33 -4.31 13.35
C ALA A 36 12.33 -4.57 14.49
N GLU A 37 12.67 -4.19 15.72
CA GLU A 37 11.76 -4.31 16.88
C GLU A 37 10.58 -3.36 16.73
N ILE A 38 10.80 -2.13 16.25
CA ILE A 38 9.73 -1.16 15.97
C ILE A 38 8.77 -1.74 14.93
N ILE A 39 9.29 -2.27 13.81
CA ILE A 39 8.47 -2.88 12.75
C ILE A 39 7.66 -4.06 13.30
N VAL A 40 8.26 -4.93 14.10
CA VAL A 40 7.54 -6.07 14.70
C VAL A 40 6.43 -5.60 15.63
N ILE A 41 6.66 -4.58 16.47
CA ILE A 41 5.64 -4.03 17.35
C ILE A 41 4.48 -3.45 16.54
N LEU A 42 4.74 -2.74 15.45
CA LEU A 42 3.71 -2.23 14.55
C LEU A 42 2.90 -3.36 13.88
N LEU A 43 3.56 -4.40 13.39
CA LEU A 43 2.88 -5.57 12.80
C LEU A 43 1.99 -6.29 13.82
N LEU A 44 2.47 -6.48 15.05
CA LEU A 44 1.70 -7.10 16.14
C LEU A 44 0.47 -6.26 16.52
N PHE A 45 0.56 -4.94 16.44
CA PHE A 45 -0.59 -4.06 16.67
C PHE A 45 -1.73 -4.35 15.68
N HIS A 46 -1.41 -4.39 14.38
CA HIS A 46 -2.39 -4.63 13.33
C HIS A 46 -2.95 -6.06 13.33
N SER A 47 -2.11 -7.05 13.61
CA SER A 47 -2.54 -8.45 13.68
C SER A 47 -3.27 -8.80 14.97
N GLY A 48 -3.03 -8.08 16.06
CA GLY A 48 -3.60 -8.34 17.38
C GLY A 48 -5.01 -7.77 17.62
N GLY A 49 -5.61 -7.08 16.63
CA GLY A 49 -6.96 -6.52 16.75
C GLY A 49 -7.11 -5.36 17.75
N PHE A 50 -6.01 -4.77 18.19
CA PHE A 50 -6.02 -3.62 19.10
C PHE A 50 -6.57 -2.37 18.41
N ARG A 51 -7.37 -1.57 19.13
CA ARG A 51 -8.01 -0.37 18.60
C ARG A 51 -7.19 0.91 18.77
N CYS A 52 -6.40 1.00 19.84
CA CYS A 52 -5.65 2.20 20.21
C CYS A 52 -4.18 1.84 20.38
N PHE A 53 -3.30 2.41 19.55
CA PHE A 53 -1.88 2.12 19.59
C PHE A 53 -1.23 2.51 20.93
N LYS A 54 -1.60 3.66 21.51
CA LYS A 54 -1.08 4.11 22.81
C LYS A 54 -1.41 3.12 23.94
N HIS A 55 -2.65 2.61 23.97
CA HIS A 55 -3.07 1.60 24.94
C HIS A 55 -2.32 0.28 24.71
N TYR A 56 -2.27 -0.21 23.47
CA TYR A 56 -1.50 -1.39 23.09
C TYR A 56 -0.04 -1.28 23.55
N TYR A 57 0.65 -0.20 23.22
CA TYR A 57 2.05 -0.02 23.57
C TYR A 57 2.29 -0.01 25.08
N LYS A 58 1.53 0.81 25.82
CA LYS A 58 1.70 0.97 27.28
C LYS A 58 1.27 -0.25 28.09
N GLU A 59 0.10 -0.80 27.74
CA GLU A 59 -0.53 -1.84 28.58
C GLU A 59 -0.13 -3.25 28.13
N TYR A 60 0.09 -3.48 26.85
CA TYR A 60 0.41 -4.80 26.36
C TYR A 60 1.91 -4.97 26.08
N VAL A 61 2.51 -4.11 25.25
CA VAL A 61 3.94 -4.27 24.89
C VAL A 61 4.84 -4.07 26.10
N CYS A 62 4.66 -2.97 26.86
CA CYS A 62 5.52 -2.67 28.01
C CYS A 62 5.32 -3.65 29.17
N LYS A 63 4.14 -4.22 29.37
CA LYS A 63 3.85 -5.11 30.51
C LYS A 63 4.06 -6.59 30.17
N HIS A 64 3.60 -7.04 29.01
CA HIS A 64 3.56 -8.46 28.67
C HIS A 64 4.64 -8.90 27.69
N LEU A 65 5.13 -8.00 26.81
CA LEU A 65 6.14 -8.32 25.82
C LEU A 65 7.55 -7.80 26.19
N ASN A 66 7.74 -7.31 27.40
CA ASN A 66 9.03 -6.78 27.85
C ASN A 66 10.19 -7.79 27.72
N HIS A 67 9.92 -9.08 27.89
CA HIS A 67 10.90 -10.15 27.70
C HIS A 67 11.38 -10.30 26.25
N LEU A 68 10.54 -9.94 25.26
CA LEU A 68 10.90 -9.94 23.84
C LEU A 68 11.58 -8.63 23.41
N PHE A 69 11.27 -7.53 24.09
CA PHE A 69 11.76 -6.17 23.78
C PHE A 69 12.39 -5.54 25.01
N PRO A 70 13.58 -5.97 25.45
CA PRO A 70 14.18 -5.54 26.73
C PRO A 70 14.62 -4.07 26.75
N LYS A 71 14.71 -3.42 25.59
CA LYS A 71 15.17 -2.04 25.43
C LYS A 71 14.07 -1.08 24.99
N LEU A 72 12.87 -1.25 25.51
CA LEU A 72 11.73 -0.37 25.19
C LEU A 72 12.04 1.09 25.57
N VAL A 73 11.42 1.99 24.82
CA VAL A 73 11.48 3.45 25.01
C VAL A 73 10.13 3.99 25.47
N SER A 74 10.06 5.26 25.86
CA SER A 74 8.77 5.88 26.16
C SER A 74 7.87 5.92 24.92
N TYR A 75 6.55 5.94 25.11
CA TYR A 75 5.59 6.02 24.02
C TYR A 75 5.84 7.17 23.04
N ASN A 76 6.12 8.36 23.58
CA ASN A 76 6.39 9.53 22.73
C ASN A 76 7.65 9.33 21.89
N ARG A 77 8.71 8.78 22.48
CA ARG A 77 9.94 8.46 21.73
C ARG A 77 9.70 7.36 20.69
N PHE A 78 8.85 6.39 20.99
CA PHE A 78 8.49 5.34 20.03
C PHE A 78 7.81 5.95 18.79
N VAL A 79 6.83 6.86 18.98
CA VAL A 79 6.13 7.55 17.89
C VAL A 79 7.08 8.41 17.03
N GLU A 80 8.11 9.03 17.65
CA GLU A 80 9.14 9.73 16.89
C GLU A 80 9.94 8.77 15.99
N LEU A 81 10.30 7.60 16.52
CA LEU A 81 11.09 6.59 15.82
C LEU A 81 10.30 5.87 14.70
N GLU A 82 8.97 5.84 14.76
CA GLU A 82 8.13 5.31 13.68
C GLU A 82 8.43 5.96 12.32
N LYS A 83 8.78 7.25 12.32
CA LYS A 83 9.14 7.98 11.10
C LYS A 83 10.42 7.44 10.46
N GLU A 84 11.37 7.01 11.27
CA GLU A 84 12.66 6.48 10.80
C GLU A 84 12.51 5.11 10.14
N VAL A 85 11.50 4.32 10.54
CA VAL A 85 11.26 2.98 9.97
C VAL A 85 10.35 2.97 8.74
N LEU A 86 9.74 4.09 8.39
CA LEU A 86 8.83 4.17 7.24
C LEU A 86 9.52 3.79 5.92
N LEU A 87 10.70 4.35 5.65
CA LEU A 87 11.44 4.06 4.42
C LEU A 87 11.95 2.61 4.37
N PRO A 88 12.65 2.07 5.41
CA PRO A 88 13.04 0.66 5.41
C PRO A 88 11.83 -0.28 5.30
N LEU A 89 10.70 0.03 5.94
CA LEU A 89 9.49 -0.78 5.82
C LEU A 89 8.92 -0.76 4.39
N ALA A 90 8.82 0.41 3.76
CA ALA A 90 8.37 0.54 2.38
C ALA A 90 9.25 -0.23 1.39
N LEU A 91 10.58 -0.17 1.56
CA LEU A 91 11.52 -0.92 0.75
C LEU A 91 11.44 -2.43 0.99
N PHE A 92 11.26 -2.85 2.25
CA PHE A 92 11.05 -4.25 2.60
C PHE A 92 9.80 -4.81 1.93
N ILE A 93 8.68 -4.09 2.00
CA ILE A 93 7.45 -4.49 1.31
C ILE A 93 7.71 -4.63 -0.20
N LYS A 94 8.27 -3.60 -0.84
CA LYS A 94 8.48 -3.59 -2.29
C LYS A 94 9.49 -4.61 -2.80
N LYS A 95 10.51 -4.96 -2.03
CA LYS A 95 11.58 -5.88 -2.47
C LYS A 95 11.37 -7.33 -2.05
N VAL A 96 10.65 -7.57 -0.95
CA VAL A 96 10.60 -8.89 -0.31
C VAL A 96 9.19 -9.47 -0.26
N LEU A 97 8.18 -8.63 -0.03
CA LEU A 97 6.82 -9.10 0.25
C LEU A 97 5.88 -9.08 -0.95
N LEU A 98 6.23 -8.39 -2.04
CA LEU A 98 5.42 -8.41 -3.24
C LEU A 98 5.53 -9.77 -3.95
N GLY A 99 4.40 -10.21 -4.51
CA GLY A 99 4.31 -11.43 -5.31
C GLY A 99 5.02 -11.30 -6.66
N THR A 100 5.04 -12.39 -7.40
CA THR A 100 5.61 -12.46 -8.75
C THR A 100 4.52 -12.45 -9.81
N CYS A 101 4.77 -11.80 -10.94
CA CYS A 101 3.83 -11.76 -12.07
C CYS A 101 3.76 -13.16 -12.73
N THR A 102 2.54 -13.70 -12.82
CA THR A 102 2.23 -15.00 -13.44
C THR A 102 1.77 -14.88 -14.90
N GLY A 103 1.73 -13.64 -15.44
CA GLY A 103 1.18 -13.35 -16.77
C GLY A 103 -0.32 -13.00 -16.75
N ILE A 104 -0.98 -13.15 -15.62
CA ILE A 104 -2.37 -12.73 -15.39
C ILE A 104 -2.40 -11.86 -14.15
N SER A 105 -2.96 -10.65 -14.29
CA SER A 105 -3.05 -9.70 -13.19
C SER A 105 -4.44 -9.05 -13.17
N PHE A 106 -4.87 -8.66 -11.98
CA PHE A 106 -6.12 -7.94 -11.74
C PHE A 106 -5.82 -6.60 -11.10
N ILE A 107 -6.47 -5.54 -11.57
CA ILE A 107 -6.35 -4.20 -10.99
C ILE A 107 -7.69 -3.70 -10.51
N ASP A 108 -7.66 -3.01 -9.40
CA ASP A 108 -8.81 -2.28 -8.86
C ASP A 108 -8.36 -1.06 -8.06
N SER A 109 -9.27 -0.09 -7.89
CA SER A 109 -9.07 1.05 -7.01
C SER A 109 -10.11 1.06 -5.90
N THR A 110 -9.67 1.29 -4.66
CA THR A 110 -10.57 1.41 -3.53
C THR A 110 -10.37 2.72 -2.81
N ALA A 111 -11.48 3.40 -2.45
CA ALA A 111 -11.43 4.64 -1.68
C ALA A 111 -11.00 4.37 -0.24
N LEU A 112 -10.09 5.19 0.28
CA LEU A 112 -9.68 5.24 1.69
C LEU A 112 -10.13 6.58 2.27
N ARG A 113 -11.14 6.52 3.12
CA ARG A 113 -11.73 7.72 3.76
C ARG A 113 -10.89 8.14 4.94
N VAL A 114 -10.49 9.40 4.96
CA VAL A 114 -9.70 9.97 6.05
C VAL A 114 -10.61 10.49 7.17
N CYS A 115 -11.74 11.11 6.79
CA CYS A 115 -12.75 11.58 7.74
C CYS A 115 -14.13 11.63 7.08
N LYS A 116 -15.17 11.84 7.91
CA LYS A 116 -16.52 12.13 7.41
C LYS A 116 -16.53 13.47 6.68
N ASN A 117 -17.33 13.60 5.61
CA ASN A 117 -17.40 14.82 4.78
C ASN A 117 -17.68 16.09 5.58
N GLN A 118 -18.46 16.00 6.65
CA GLN A 118 -18.76 17.11 7.56
C GLN A 118 -17.54 17.63 8.33
N ARG A 119 -16.48 16.81 8.46
CA ARG A 119 -15.28 17.12 9.25
C ARG A 119 -14.08 17.57 8.42
N ILE A 120 -14.23 17.73 7.11
CA ILE A 120 -13.13 18.09 6.20
C ILE A 120 -12.46 19.39 6.64
N HIS A 121 -13.25 20.41 7.02
CA HIS A 121 -12.75 21.73 7.41
C HIS A 121 -11.89 21.71 8.69
N ILE A 122 -12.15 20.73 9.58
CA ILE A 122 -11.46 20.59 10.87
C ILE A 122 -10.26 19.67 10.74
N HIS A 123 -10.20 18.85 9.67
CA HIS A 123 -9.16 17.84 9.49
C HIS A 123 -7.82 18.49 9.13
N LYS A 124 -6.80 18.32 9.99
CA LYS A 124 -5.47 18.94 9.82
C LYS A 124 -4.40 17.97 9.31
N THR A 125 -4.49 16.69 9.68
CA THR A 125 -3.42 15.69 9.48
C THR A 125 -3.06 15.47 8.01
N PHE A 126 -4.05 15.38 7.12
CA PHE A 126 -3.83 15.15 5.69
C PHE A 126 -4.26 16.34 4.83
N LYS A 127 -4.31 17.55 5.43
CA LYS A 127 -4.62 18.77 4.70
C LYS A 127 -3.54 19.01 3.63
N GLY A 128 -3.97 19.22 2.38
CA GLY A 128 -3.07 19.41 1.24
C GLY A 128 -2.52 18.10 0.63
N LEU A 129 -2.82 16.94 1.21
CA LEU A 129 -2.46 15.62 0.67
C LEU A 129 -3.70 14.83 0.25
N ALA A 130 -4.74 14.84 1.08
CA ALA A 130 -6.02 14.20 0.79
C ALA A 130 -6.94 15.15 0.02
N GLU A 131 -7.72 14.59 -0.90
CA GLU A 131 -8.64 15.35 -1.75
C GLU A 131 -10.04 14.74 -1.78
N ARG A 132 -11.02 15.54 -2.20
CA ARG A 132 -12.39 15.07 -2.41
C ARG A 132 -12.46 14.24 -3.68
N GLY A 133 -12.92 13.00 -3.56
CA GLY A 133 -13.18 12.11 -4.68
C GLY A 133 -14.62 11.60 -4.68
N LYS A 134 -15.01 11.00 -5.80
CA LYS A 134 -16.30 10.33 -5.98
C LYS A 134 -16.07 8.85 -6.23
N CYS A 135 -16.80 8.00 -5.53
CA CYS A 135 -16.83 6.56 -5.78
C CYS A 135 -18.30 6.10 -5.94
N SER A 136 -18.53 4.81 -6.17
CA SER A 136 -19.88 4.23 -6.29
C SER A 136 -20.76 4.49 -5.06
N MET A 137 -20.17 4.64 -3.89
CA MET A 137 -20.86 4.94 -2.63
C MET A 137 -21.02 6.45 -2.35
N GLY A 138 -20.73 7.33 -3.32
CA GLY A 138 -20.85 8.78 -3.18
C GLY A 138 -19.52 9.51 -3.00
N TRP A 139 -19.60 10.74 -2.47
CA TRP A 139 -18.44 11.58 -2.21
C TRP A 139 -17.69 11.16 -0.96
N PHE A 140 -16.37 11.21 -1.02
CA PHE A 140 -15.48 10.98 0.12
C PHE A 140 -14.32 11.97 0.12
N TYR A 141 -13.68 12.14 1.26
CA TYR A 141 -12.42 12.87 1.41
C TYR A 141 -11.33 11.92 1.85
N GLY A 142 -10.26 11.84 1.09
CA GLY A 142 -9.17 10.91 1.39
C GLY A 142 -8.30 10.57 0.18
N PHE A 143 -7.94 9.30 0.11
CA PHE A 143 -7.07 8.74 -0.92
C PHE A 143 -7.77 7.63 -1.68
N LYS A 144 -7.20 7.26 -2.82
CA LYS A 144 -7.48 5.99 -3.50
C LYS A 144 -6.27 5.07 -3.36
N LEU A 145 -6.51 3.83 -2.99
CA LEU A 145 -5.54 2.75 -3.08
C LEU A 145 -5.76 2.03 -4.41
N HIS A 146 -4.78 2.10 -5.28
CA HIS A 146 -4.71 1.31 -6.50
C HIS A 146 -3.92 0.05 -6.19
N LEU A 147 -4.51 -1.11 -6.46
CA LEU A 147 -3.94 -2.40 -6.12
C LEU A 147 -3.86 -3.27 -7.38
N VAL A 148 -2.72 -3.91 -7.59
CA VAL A 148 -2.56 -4.94 -8.61
C VAL A 148 -2.21 -6.25 -7.93
N ILE A 149 -2.96 -7.31 -8.22
CA ILE A 149 -2.71 -8.66 -7.72
C ILE A 149 -2.54 -9.64 -8.88
N ASN A 150 -1.91 -10.78 -8.61
CA ASN A 150 -1.88 -11.89 -9.56
C ASN A 150 -3.10 -12.83 -9.40
N ASP A 151 -3.14 -13.89 -10.19
CA ASP A 151 -4.21 -14.90 -10.19
C ASP A 151 -4.24 -15.78 -8.92
N LYS A 152 -3.22 -15.68 -8.05
CA LYS A 152 -3.16 -16.33 -6.74
C LYS A 152 -3.61 -15.41 -5.59
N GLY A 153 -3.91 -14.12 -5.88
CA GLY A 153 -4.26 -13.13 -4.87
C GLY A 153 -3.05 -12.42 -4.23
N GLU A 154 -1.83 -12.69 -4.68
CA GLU A 154 -0.63 -12.01 -4.17
C GLU A 154 -0.55 -10.59 -4.72
N ILE A 155 -0.22 -9.62 -3.87
CA ILE A 155 -0.07 -8.22 -4.25
C ILE A 155 1.22 -8.06 -5.08
N LEU A 156 1.08 -7.60 -6.31
CA LEU A 156 2.19 -7.32 -7.22
C LEU A 156 2.70 -5.88 -7.08
N ASN A 157 1.78 -4.95 -6.93
CA ASN A 157 2.10 -3.55 -6.68
C ASN A 157 0.91 -2.81 -6.08
N PHE A 158 1.19 -1.67 -5.46
CA PHE A 158 0.19 -0.77 -4.94
C PHE A 158 0.64 0.69 -5.04
N MET A 159 -0.33 1.61 -5.15
CA MET A 159 -0.09 3.06 -5.17
C MET A 159 -1.23 3.79 -4.46
N PHE A 160 -0.87 4.84 -3.73
CA PHE A 160 -1.84 5.78 -3.17
C PHE A 160 -1.88 7.03 -4.02
N THR A 161 -3.09 7.50 -4.32
CA THR A 161 -3.31 8.80 -4.97
C THR A 161 -4.33 9.61 -4.17
N PRO A 162 -4.33 10.95 -4.28
CA PRO A 162 -5.44 11.76 -3.78
C PRO A 162 -6.79 11.31 -4.35
N GLY A 163 -7.87 11.51 -3.60
CA GLY A 163 -9.20 11.00 -3.95
C GLY A 163 -9.77 11.48 -5.28
N ASN A 164 -9.34 12.64 -5.76
CA ASN A 164 -9.78 13.27 -7.03
C ASN A 164 -9.08 12.71 -8.28
N VAL A 165 -8.00 11.95 -8.12
CA VAL A 165 -7.23 11.40 -9.25
C VAL A 165 -8.02 10.31 -9.97
N ASP A 166 -7.97 10.31 -11.31
CA ASP A 166 -8.61 9.27 -12.14
C ASP A 166 -7.93 7.91 -11.91
N ASP A 167 -8.73 6.83 -11.92
CA ASP A 167 -8.24 5.47 -11.67
C ASP A 167 -7.25 4.97 -12.73
N ARG A 168 -7.26 5.58 -13.92
CA ARG A 168 -6.34 5.29 -15.02
C ARG A 168 -4.97 5.95 -14.87
N GLU A 169 -4.86 6.99 -14.04
CA GLU A 169 -3.64 7.80 -13.93
C GLU A 169 -2.41 6.97 -13.51
N PRO A 170 -2.49 6.07 -12.51
CA PRO A 170 -1.37 5.20 -12.15
C PRO A 170 -0.88 4.30 -13.29
N LEU A 171 -1.76 3.93 -14.22
CA LEU A 171 -1.43 3.07 -15.36
C LEU A 171 -0.63 3.78 -16.46
N LYS A 172 -0.60 5.11 -16.46
CA LYS A 172 0.21 5.91 -17.39
C LYS A 172 1.68 5.96 -16.96
N GLY A 173 1.96 5.71 -15.68
CA GLY A 173 3.31 5.70 -15.13
C GLY A 173 3.99 4.35 -15.29
N GLU A 174 5.15 4.32 -15.95
CA GLU A 174 5.92 3.08 -16.17
C GLU A 174 6.29 2.35 -14.87
N GLN A 175 6.54 3.08 -13.79
CA GLN A 175 7.00 2.50 -12.53
C GLN A 175 5.94 1.63 -11.85
N PHE A 176 4.66 1.96 -12.01
CA PHE A 176 3.57 1.20 -11.39
C PHE A 176 3.39 -0.18 -12.03
N LEU A 177 3.69 -0.31 -13.31
CA LEU A 177 3.53 -1.53 -14.08
C LEU A 177 4.86 -2.23 -14.44
N LYS A 178 5.99 -1.75 -13.93
CA LYS A 178 7.34 -2.18 -14.33
C LYS A 178 7.55 -3.70 -14.36
N ASN A 179 6.95 -4.43 -13.44
CA ASN A 179 7.12 -5.89 -13.31
C ASN A 179 5.88 -6.67 -13.76
N ILE A 180 4.92 -6.02 -14.41
CA ILE A 180 3.67 -6.63 -14.84
C ILE A 180 3.74 -6.87 -16.34
N LYS A 181 3.39 -8.08 -16.76
CA LYS A 181 3.38 -8.52 -18.17
C LYS A 181 2.17 -9.41 -18.42
N GLY A 182 1.78 -9.53 -19.69
CA GLY A 182 0.69 -10.40 -20.11
C GLY A 182 -0.67 -9.72 -19.97
N LYS A 183 -1.68 -10.39 -19.41
CA LYS A 183 -3.06 -9.89 -19.33
C LYS A 183 -3.32 -9.15 -18.03
N LEU A 184 -3.79 -7.90 -18.15
CA LEU A 184 -4.25 -7.08 -17.03
C LEU A 184 -5.77 -6.91 -17.11
N CYS A 185 -6.50 -7.55 -16.20
CA CYS A 185 -7.95 -7.46 -16.13
C CYS A 185 -8.39 -6.31 -15.24
N ALA A 186 -9.21 -5.43 -15.78
CA ALA A 186 -9.65 -4.21 -15.09
C ALA A 186 -11.18 -4.01 -15.21
N ASP A 187 -11.73 -3.11 -14.41
CA ASP A 187 -13.13 -2.71 -14.52
C ASP A 187 -13.35 -1.75 -15.71
N LYS A 188 -14.62 -1.50 -16.05
CA LYS A 188 -15.06 -0.58 -17.13
C LYS A 188 -14.54 0.85 -16.97
N GLY A 189 -14.18 1.27 -15.75
CA GLY A 189 -13.57 2.55 -15.46
C GLY A 189 -12.21 2.78 -16.13
N TYR A 190 -11.49 1.69 -16.42
CA TYR A 190 -10.14 1.74 -17.00
C TYR A 190 -10.13 1.79 -18.55
N ILE A 191 -11.28 1.88 -19.20
CA ILE A 191 -11.36 1.95 -20.67
C ILE A 191 -10.81 3.31 -21.16
N GLY A 192 -9.85 3.26 -22.07
CA GLY A 192 -9.28 4.42 -22.76
C GLY A 192 -8.41 3.96 -23.93
N GLN A 193 -8.62 4.53 -25.13
CA GLN A 193 -7.88 4.13 -26.34
C GLN A 193 -6.38 4.34 -26.16
N CYS A 194 -5.96 5.54 -25.80
CA CYS A 194 -4.54 5.86 -25.60
C CYS A 194 -3.90 4.99 -24.50
N LEU A 195 -4.66 4.66 -23.44
CA LEU A 195 -4.18 3.78 -22.37
C LEU A 195 -3.97 2.36 -22.90
N PHE A 196 -4.91 1.84 -23.69
CA PHE A 196 -4.80 0.51 -24.29
C PHE A 196 -3.55 0.39 -25.17
N GLU A 197 -3.32 1.36 -26.05
CA GLU A 197 -2.17 1.40 -26.97
C GLU A 197 -0.85 1.48 -26.20
N SER A 198 -0.76 2.36 -25.19
CA SER A 198 0.43 2.50 -24.34
C SER A 198 0.74 1.20 -23.57
N LEU A 199 -0.25 0.54 -23.00
CA LEU A 199 -0.08 -0.71 -22.27
C LEU A 199 0.33 -1.85 -23.22
N PHE A 200 -0.27 -1.92 -24.41
CA PHE A 200 0.06 -2.92 -25.40
C PHE A 200 1.50 -2.82 -25.88
N THR A 201 2.00 -1.60 -26.10
CA THR A 201 3.41 -1.33 -26.44
C THR A 201 4.36 -1.84 -25.35
N ASN A 202 3.94 -1.79 -24.09
CA ASN A 202 4.71 -2.28 -22.94
C ASN A 202 4.51 -3.80 -22.66
N GLY A 203 3.86 -4.54 -23.58
CA GLY A 203 3.62 -5.98 -23.45
C GLY A 203 2.50 -6.34 -22.48
N ILE A 204 1.59 -5.41 -22.18
CA ILE A 204 0.43 -5.61 -21.30
C ILE A 204 -0.85 -5.54 -22.14
N GLN A 205 -1.59 -6.63 -22.20
CA GLN A 205 -2.91 -6.67 -22.80
C GLN A 205 -3.98 -6.30 -21.77
N LEU A 206 -4.57 -5.12 -21.91
CA LEU A 206 -5.67 -4.69 -21.05
C LEU A 206 -6.96 -5.41 -21.43
N VAL A 207 -7.59 -6.11 -20.49
CA VAL A 207 -8.86 -6.83 -20.67
C VAL A 207 -9.92 -6.19 -19.78
N THR A 208 -10.97 -5.62 -20.40
CA THR A 208 -12.08 -4.96 -19.69
C THR A 208 -13.42 -5.39 -20.29
N LYS A 209 -14.49 -5.32 -19.49
CA LYS A 209 -15.85 -5.47 -20.03
C LYS A 209 -16.17 -4.24 -20.91
N ALA A 210 -16.73 -4.46 -22.10
CA ALA A 210 -17.23 -3.38 -22.95
C ALA A 210 -18.29 -2.54 -22.21
N ARG A 211 -18.32 -1.23 -22.47
CA ARG A 211 -19.45 -0.37 -22.04
C ARG A 211 -20.66 -0.63 -22.94
N ASN A 212 -21.86 -0.41 -22.42
CA ASN A 212 -23.10 -0.65 -23.19
C ASN A 212 -23.15 0.13 -24.52
N ASN A 213 -22.46 1.25 -24.62
CA ASN A 213 -22.42 2.12 -25.80
C ASN A 213 -21.24 1.80 -26.75
N MET A 214 -20.45 0.78 -26.48
CA MET A 214 -19.35 0.36 -27.35
C MET A 214 -19.83 -0.76 -28.27
N LYS A 215 -19.38 -0.74 -29.54
CA LYS A 215 -19.58 -1.86 -30.45
C LYS A 215 -19.03 -3.14 -29.79
N ASN A 216 -19.85 -4.19 -29.77
CA ASN A 216 -19.45 -5.49 -29.21
C ASN A 216 -18.22 -6.01 -29.99
N SER A 217 -17.07 -5.96 -29.40
CA SER A 217 -15.91 -6.69 -29.89
C SER A 217 -16.05 -8.13 -29.41
N LEU A 218 -15.79 -9.09 -30.31
CA LEU A 218 -15.78 -10.52 -30.01
C LEU A 218 -14.67 -10.78 -28.96
N MET A 219 -15.10 -10.94 -27.71
CA MET A 219 -14.20 -11.30 -26.61
C MET A 219 -14.02 -12.81 -26.56
N SER A 220 -12.79 -13.28 -26.44
CA SER A 220 -12.51 -14.72 -26.29
C SER A 220 -13.18 -15.28 -25.03
N VAL A 221 -13.52 -16.58 -25.05
CA VAL A 221 -14.08 -17.27 -23.86
C VAL A 221 -13.10 -17.20 -22.70
N ALA A 222 -11.80 -17.32 -22.96
CA ALA A 222 -10.74 -17.20 -21.97
C ALA A 222 -10.78 -15.84 -21.27
N ASP A 223 -10.89 -14.74 -22.01
CA ASP A 223 -10.95 -13.39 -21.44
C ASP A 223 -12.21 -13.15 -20.62
N ARG A 224 -13.34 -13.74 -21.01
CA ARG A 224 -14.58 -13.72 -20.20
C ARG A 224 -14.40 -14.42 -18.85
N ILE A 225 -13.70 -15.56 -18.84
CA ILE A 225 -13.39 -16.29 -17.61
C ILE A 225 -12.46 -15.44 -16.72
N LEU A 226 -11.41 -14.82 -17.28
CA LEU A 226 -10.51 -13.96 -16.54
C LEU A 226 -11.22 -12.75 -15.94
N LEU A 227 -12.14 -12.12 -16.66
CA LEU A 227 -12.95 -11.02 -16.13
C LEU A 227 -13.89 -11.44 -14.98
N ARG A 228 -14.33 -12.70 -14.93
CA ARG A 228 -15.03 -13.23 -13.75
C ARG A 228 -14.08 -13.46 -12.58
N LYS A 229 -12.89 -13.99 -12.85
CA LYS A 229 -11.84 -14.17 -11.82
C LYS A 229 -11.34 -12.85 -11.21
N ARG A 230 -11.56 -11.69 -11.86
CA ARG A 230 -11.26 -10.38 -11.29
C ARG A 230 -11.90 -10.16 -9.92
N ALA A 231 -13.02 -10.81 -9.63
CA ALA A 231 -13.63 -10.76 -8.31
C ALA A 231 -12.68 -11.17 -7.17
N LEU A 232 -11.56 -11.85 -7.48
CA LEU A 232 -10.52 -12.21 -6.51
C LEU A 232 -9.89 -10.98 -5.82
N ILE A 233 -9.91 -9.80 -6.45
CA ILE A 233 -9.35 -8.56 -5.84
C ILE A 233 -10.27 -8.00 -4.74
N GLU A 234 -11.57 -8.29 -4.78
CA GLU A 234 -12.53 -7.79 -3.80
C GLU A 234 -12.25 -8.32 -2.38
N PRO A 235 -12.06 -9.64 -2.14
CA PRO A 235 -11.61 -10.16 -0.85
C PRO A 235 -10.32 -9.50 -0.36
N VAL A 236 -9.32 -9.32 -1.21
CA VAL A 236 -8.06 -8.68 -0.83
C VAL A 236 -8.30 -7.24 -0.34
N ASN A 237 -9.13 -6.46 -1.04
CA ASN A 237 -9.52 -5.12 -0.59
C ASN A 237 -10.28 -5.15 0.74
N VAL A 238 -11.15 -6.15 0.94
CA VAL A 238 -11.91 -6.35 2.20
C VAL A 238 -10.97 -6.68 3.36
N GLU A 239 -10.00 -7.57 3.15
CA GLU A 239 -8.99 -7.93 4.15
C GLU A 239 -8.14 -6.72 4.55
N LEU A 240 -7.67 -5.94 3.58
CA LEU A 240 -6.92 -4.72 3.84
C LEU A 240 -7.74 -3.71 4.67
N LYS A 241 -9.03 -3.55 4.39
CA LYS A 241 -9.90 -2.61 5.12
C LYS A 241 -10.35 -3.12 6.49
N ASN A 242 -10.75 -4.38 6.58
CA ASN A 242 -11.40 -4.92 7.78
C ASN A 242 -10.40 -5.58 8.73
N ILE A 243 -9.41 -6.32 8.22
CA ILE A 243 -8.41 -7.01 9.05
C ILE A 243 -7.23 -6.06 9.32
N ALA A 244 -6.56 -5.58 8.26
CA ALA A 244 -5.45 -4.66 8.40
C ALA A 244 -5.87 -3.22 8.75
N GLN A 245 -7.18 -2.90 8.66
CA GLN A 245 -7.80 -1.65 9.10
C GLN A 245 -7.15 -0.37 8.51
N ILE A 246 -6.72 -0.43 7.25
CA ILE A 246 -6.03 0.68 6.60
C ILE A 246 -6.86 1.97 6.47
N GLU A 247 -8.19 1.89 6.61
CA GLU A 247 -9.12 3.03 6.55
C GLU A 247 -9.41 3.63 7.95
N HIS A 248 -9.07 2.92 9.03
CA HIS A 248 -9.44 3.33 10.37
C HIS A 248 -8.24 3.91 11.13
N SER A 249 -8.19 5.25 11.26
CA SER A 249 -7.45 5.85 12.36
C SER A 249 -8.36 5.80 13.60
N ARG A 250 -8.09 4.89 14.49
CA ARG A 250 -8.80 4.82 15.78
C ARG A 250 -8.04 5.67 16.78
N HIS A 251 -8.61 6.81 17.11
CA HIS A 251 -8.20 7.67 18.21
C HIS A 251 -9.10 7.40 19.41
#